data_78e4961a948186590f68a1ce9a7314f7
#
_entry.id   78e4961a948186590f68a1ce9a7314f7
#
_cell.length_a   1.000
_cell.length_b   1.000
_cell.length_c   1.000
_cell.angle_alpha   90.00
_cell.angle_beta   90.00
_cell.angle_gamma   90.00
#
_symmetry.space_group_name_H-M   'P 1'
#
loop_
_entity.id
_entity.type
_entity.pdbx_description
1 polymer ?
#
loop_
_entity_poly.entity_id
_entity_poly.type
_entity_poly.pdbx_seq_one_letter_code
_entity_poly.pdbx_strand_id
1 'polypeptide(L)'
;PRQLIYLTSDPQDAQRIELALEFAGYAAPHHIDLGELRDMAQETLSMAEFIPPKGSPPPPPGKLDAAEYGALLGVTPLAPANGAQAQHLFHLLADDLNVLHELLSARIETVGECRAAFGNDSDFAESIEGRLREEPTIIQRCELLDEFCRAWNSGRGRPITREVLLGVEGLADSWHEKLWPMIEELKGDGRAFISRLRAKSDERSKNIRGNTVDDIECSLMDSGHVSDSPVLTDNQVCQHVQASSAAACLSAPRVAALAKRWCAQAQLFPADSER
;
A
#
# COMPACT_ATOMS: atom_id res chain seq x y z
N PRO A 1 -16.48 -37.88 0.54
CA PRO A 1 -15.06 -37.81 0.82
C PRO A 1 -14.62 -36.34 0.80
N ARG A 2 -13.88 -35.89 1.82
CA ARG A 2 -13.28 -34.55 1.86
C ARG A 2 -11.84 -34.66 1.39
N GLN A 3 -11.43 -33.85 0.44
CA GLN A 3 -10.07 -33.75 -0.01
C GLN A 3 -9.40 -32.60 0.76
N LEU A 4 -8.24 -32.84 1.35
CA LEU A 4 -7.41 -31.82 1.97
C LEU A 4 -6.16 -31.63 1.10
N ILE A 5 -5.91 -30.40 0.71
CA ILE A 5 -4.70 -30.00 -0.02
C ILE A 5 -3.87 -29.17 0.94
N TYR A 6 -2.63 -29.58 1.15
CA TYR A 6 -1.66 -28.87 1.97
C TYR A 6 -0.49 -28.42 1.09
N LEU A 7 -0.12 -27.13 1.19
CA LEU A 7 0.99 -26.54 0.46
C LEU A 7 2.08 -26.13 1.45
N THR A 8 3.28 -26.56 1.24
CA THR A 8 4.46 -26.16 2.04
C THR A 8 5.66 -25.98 1.12
N SER A 9 6.54 -25.06 1.48
CA SER A 9 7.86 -24.91 0.87
C SER A 9 8.96 -25.60 1.69
N ASP A 10 8.62 -26.16 2.86
CA ASP A 10 9.57 -26.83 3.74
C ASP A 10 9.42 -28.36 3.61
N PRO A 11 10.44 -29.06 3.11
CA PRO A 11 10.44 -30.51 3.01
C PRO A 11 10.24 -31.24 4.36
N GLN A 12 10.67 -30.62 5.46
CA GLN A 12 10.52 -31.21 6.80
C GLN A 12 9.05 -31.20 7.24
N ASP A 13 8.29 -30.13 6.88
CA ASP A 13 6.85 -30.09 7.17
C ASP A 13 6.08 -31.14 6.38
N ALA A 14 6.44 -31.37 5.12
CA ALA A 14 5.85 -32.45 4.33
C ALA A 14 6.05 -33.82 5.00
N GLN A 15 7.26 -34.11 5.46
CA GLN A 15 7.56 -35.35 6.19
C GLN A 15 6.83 -35.50 7.52
N ARG A 16 6.69 -34.39 8.27
CA ARG A 16 5.93 -34.39 9.54
C ARG A 16 4.46 -34.70 9.32
N ILE A 17 3.86 -34.16 8.26
CA ILE A 17 2.47 -34.44 7.92
C ILE A 17 2.29 -35.88 7.49
N GLU A 18 3.18 -36.40 6.67
CA GLU A 18 3.18 -37.81 6.25
C GLU A 18 3.21 -38.75 7.45
N LEU A 19 4.16 -38.57 8.36
CA LEU A 19 4.27 -39.32 9.61
C LEU A 19 3.01 -39.18 10.49
N ALA A 20 2.45 -38.01 10.60
CA ALA A 20 1.25 -37.79 11.39
C ALA A 20 0.01 -38.51 10.80
N LEU A 21 -0.11 -38.54 9.48
CA LEU A 21 -1.19 -39.27 8.78
C LEU A 21 -1.01 -40.77 8.91
N GLU A 22 0.19 -41.27 8.77
CA GLU A 22 0.51 -42.67 8.98
C GLU A 22 0.20 -43.13 10.41
N PHE A 23 0.61 -42.35 11.42
CA PHE A 23 0.30 -42.60 12.82
C PHE A 23 -1.20 -42.57 13.11
N ALA A 24 -1.95 -41.73 12.42
CA ALA A 24 -3.43 -41.65 12.53
C ALA A 24 -4.16 -42.74 11.72
N GLY A 25 -3.45 -43.62 11.02
CA GLY A 25 -4.00 -44.72 10.24
C GLY A 25 -4.64 -44.31 8.91
N TYR A 26 -4.28 -43.14 8.38
CA TYR A 26 -4.70 -42.72 7.06
C TYR A 26 -3.75 -43.25 5.97
N ALA A 27 -4.26 -43.29 4.73
CA ALA A 27 -3.42 -43.63 3.58
C ALA A 27 -2.36 -42.53 3.37
N ALA A 28 -1.18 -42.94 2.87
CA ALA A 28 -0.11 -42.02 2.54
C ALA A 28 -0.62 -40.91 1.60
N PRO A 29 -0.26 -39.65 1.86
CA PRO A 29 -0.66 -38.54 1.00
C PRO A 29 0.00 -38.64 -0.37
N HIS A 30 -0.70 -38.17 -1.40
CA HIS A 30 -0.08 -38.00 -2.72
C HIS A 30 0.79 -36.75 -2.69
N HIS A 31 2.10 -36.96 -2.82
CA HIS A 31 3.09 -35.87 -2.84
C HIS A 31 3.34 -35.41 -4.28
N ILE A 32 3.20 -34.10 -4.52
CA ILE A 32 3.50 -33.48 -5.82
C ILE A 32 4.57 -32.42 -5.58
N ASP A 33 5.76 -32.63 -6.13
CA ASP A 33 6.80 -31.62 -6.15
C ASP A 33 6.56 -30.64 -7.29
N LEU A 34 6.17 -29.40 -6.94
CA LEU A 34 5.94 -28.35 -7.92
C LEU A 34 7.23 -27.89 -8.61
N GLY A 35 8.39 -28.10 -8.00
CA GLY A 35 9.69 -27.83 -8.62
C GLY A 35 9.95 -28.79 -9.80
N GLU A 36 9.71 -30.10 -9.60
CA GLU A 36 9.83 -31.08 -10.68
C GLU A 36 8.85 -30.85 -11.81
N LEU A 37 7.58 -30.49 -11.49
CA LEU A 37 6.60 -30.14 -12.50
C LEU A 37 7.01 -28.92 -13.34
N ARG A 38 7.62 -27.92 -12.70
CA ARG A 38 8.14 -26.74 -13.38
C ARG A 38 9.28 -27.09 -14.34
N ASP A 39 10.21 -27.93 -13.90
CA ASP A 39 11.34 -28.34 -14.72
C ASP A 39 10.90 -29.19 -15.91
N MET A 40 9.86 -30.01 -15.75
CA MET A 40 9.24 -30.78 -16.84
C MET A 40 8.53 -29.89 -17.89
N ALA A 41 7.95 -28.77 -17.49
CA ALA A 41 7.21 -27.89 -18.40
C ALA A 41 8.10 -26.96 -19.23
N GLN A 42 9.42 -26.91 -18.99
CA GLN A 42 10.38 -25.97 -19.59
C GLN A 42 9.94 -24.50 -19.55
N GLU A 43 8.93 -24.20 -18.77
CA GLU A 43 8.55 -22.83 -18.47
C GLU A 43 9.51 -22.29 -17.43
N THR A 44 10.43 -21.44 -17.86
CA THR A 44 11.11 -20.52 -16.96
C THR A 44 10.05 -19.56 -16.40
N LEU A 45 9.31 -20.01 -15.38
CA LEU A 45 8.66 -19.05 -14.51
C LEU A 45 9.82 -18.21 -13.98
N SER A 46 9.85 -16.96 -14.41
CA SER A 46 10.67 -15.95 -13.77
C SER A 46 10.43 -16.15 -12.28
N MET A 47 11.43 -16.70 -11.57
CA MET A 47 11.35 -16.74 -10.12
C MET A 47 11.07 -15.31 -9.70
N ALA A 48 9.93 -15.09 -9.05
CA ALA A 48 9.73 -13.85 -8.32
C ALA A 48 11.08 -13.58 -7.65
N GLU A 49 11.67 -12.43 -7.93
CA GLU A 49 12.99 -12.06 -7.40
C GLU A 49 13.06 -12.55 -5.98
N PHE A 50 14.06 -13.40 -5.69
CA PHE A 50 14.29 -13.85 -4.32
C PHE A 50 14.44 -12.58 -3.50
N ILE A 51 13.38 -12.21 -2.78
CA ILE A 51 13.45 -11.11 -1.84
C ILE A 51 14.39 -11.63 -0.75
N PRO A 52 15.65 -11.16 -0.72
CA PRO A 52 16.60 -11.64 0.29
C PRO A 52 15.96 -11.45 1.65
N PRO A 53 16.17 -12.37 2.60
CA PRO A 53 15.67 -12.18 3.95
C PRO A 53 16.02 -10.77 4.39
N LYS A 54 14.99 -9.98 4.75
CA LYS A 54 15.10 -8.56 5.11
C LYS A 54 16.41 -8.33 5.85
N GLY A 55 17.24 -7.44 5.38
CA GLY A 55 18.60 -7.20 5.87
C GLY A 55 18.71 -7.04 7.39
N SER A 56 19.87 -6.81 7.93
CA SER A 56 20.04 -6.52 9.37
C SER A 56 19.05 -5.47 9.84
N PRO A 57 18.50 -5.59 11.06
CA PRO A 57 17.61 -4.56 11.58
C PRO A 57 18.26 -3.18 11.45
N PRO A 58 17.47 -2.13 11.19
CA PRO A 58 18.02 -0.80 11.03
C PRO A 58 18.77 -0.36 12.31
N PRO A 59 19.74 0.55 12.21
CA PRO A 59 20.42 1.05 13.39
C PRO A 59 19.42 1.81 14.29
N PRO A 60 19.64 1.86 15.63
CA PRO A 60 18.80 2.60 16.52
C PRO A 60 18.82 4.10 16.20
N PRO A 61 17.72 4.84 16.46
CA PRO A 61 17.62 6.26 16.09
C PRO A 61 18.66 7.16 16.81
N GLY A 62 19.12 6.78 18.00
CA GLY A 62 20.13 7.54 18.73
C GLY A 62 19.70 8.97 19.00
N LYS A 63 20.43 9.95 18.39
CA LYS A 63 20.13 11.39 18.48
C LYS A 63 19.52 11.97 17.21
N LEU A 64 19.22 11.14 16.22
CA LEU A 64 18.61 11.57 14.97
C LEU A 64 17.20 12.10 15.22
N ASP A 65 16.83 13.13 14.50
CA ASP A 65 15.45 13.58 14.46
C ASP A 65 14.62 12.70 13.50
N ALA A 66 13.30 12.97 13.43
CA ALA A 66 12.39 12.16 12.61
C ALA A 66 12.74 12.24 11.12
N ALA A 67 13.16 13.40 10.61
CA ALA A 67 13.47 13.58 9.19
C ALA A 67 14.75 12.83 8.82
N GLU A 68 15.79 12.95 9.66
CA GLU A 68 17.06 12.26 9.49
C GLU A 68 16.90 10.74 9.57
N TYR A 69 16.10 10.26 10.54
CA TYR A 69 15.85 8.84 10.68
C TYR A 69 14.98 8.27 9.56
N GLY A 70 13.97 9.02 9.10
CA GLY A 70 13.18 8.65 7.93
C GLY A 70 14.02 8.54 6.65
N ALA A 71 14.96 9.47 6.45
CA ALA A 71 15.90 9.43 5.34
C ALA A 71 16.85 8.22 5.43
N LEU A 72 17.37 7.91 6.63
CA LEU A 72 18.20 6.73 6.88
C LEU A 72 17.49 5.42 6.55
N LEU A 73 16.19 5.33 6.87
CA LEU A 73 15.34 4.17 6.59
C LEU A 73 14.92 4.09 5.12
N GLY A 74 15.15 5.13 4.33
CA GLY A 74 14.67 5.22 2.94
C GLY A 74 13.13 5.24 2.84
N VAL A 75 12.46 5.85 3.84
CA VAL A 75 10.99 5.90 3.87
C VAL A 75 10.46 6.71 2.69
N THR A 76 9.61 6.07 1.89
CA THR A 76 8.90 6.75 0.80
C THR A 76 7.83 7.70 1.34
N PRO A 77 7.47 8.77 0.60
CA PRO A 77 6.35 9.62 0.96
C PRO A 77 5.05 8.82 1.16
N LEU A 78 4.16 9.36 2.00
CA LEU A 78 2.86 8.75 2.25
C LEU A 78 2.04 8.71 0.95
N ALA A 79 1.59 7.52 0.56
CA ALA A 79 0.79 7.27 -0.64
C ALA A 79 -0.61 6.77 -0.27
N PRO A 80 -1.57 7.67 0.08
CA PRO A 80 -2.89 7.28 0.55
C PRO A 80 -3.67 6.42 -0.44
N ALA A 81 -3.38 6.54 -1.75
CA ALA A 81 -4.00 5.73 -2.80
C ALA A 81 -3.74 4.22 -2.63
N ASN A 82 -2.63 3.84 -2.00
CA ASN A 82 -2.30 2.44 -1.71
C ASN A 82 -3.00 1.91 -0.45
N GLY A 83 -3.80 2.74 0.22
CA GLY A 83 -4.43 2.41 1.50
C GLY A 83 -3.48 2.48 2.69
N ALA A 84 -4.05 2.52 3.90
CA ALA A 84 -3.26 2.66 5.12
C ALA A 84 -2.38 1.44 5.40
N GLN A 85 -2.85 0.23 5.09
CA GLN A 85 -2.13 -1.00 5.40
C GLN A 85 -0.79 -1.13 4.69
N ALA A 86 -0.66 -0.57 3.48
CA ALA A 86 0.57 -0.58 2.72
C ALA A 86 1.60 0.49 3.17
N GLN A 87 1.21 1.40 4.07
CA GLN A 87 2.10 2.47 4.50
C GLN A 87 3.15 1.99 5.48
N HIS A 88 4.35 2.58 5.40
CA HIS A 88 5.43 2.32 6.35
C HIS A 88 5.08 2.85 7.74
N LEU A 89 5.45 2.11 8.80
CA LEU A 89 5.16 2.48 10.21
C LEU A 89 5.72 3.85 10.62
N PHE A 90 6.73 4.33 9.94
CA PHE A 90 7.27 5.68 10.18
C PHE A 90 6.19 6.76 10.14
N HIS A 91 5.19 6.64 9.24
CA HIS A 91 4.11 7.62 9.16
C HIS A 91 3.21 7.67 10.39
N LEU A 92 3.18 6.58 11.18
CA LEU A 92 2.46 6.54 12.47
C LEU A 92 3.34 6.99 13.64
N LEU A 93 4.65 6.65 13.61
CA LEU A 93 5.54 6.65 14.77
C LEU A 93 6.73 7.61 14.62
N ALA A 94 6.66 8.60 13.73
CA ALA A 94 7.74 9.58 13.57
C ALA A 94 8.05 10.39 14.84
N ASP A 95 7.14 10.44 15.79
CA ASP A 95 7.29 11.06 17.11
C ASP A 95 7.72 10.07 18.22
N ASP A 96 7.73 8.75 17.93
CA ASP A 96 8.12 7.68 18.84
C ASP A 96 9.17 6.75 18.19
N LEU A 97 10.31 7.31 17.77
CA LEU A 97 11.34 6.62 16.97
C LEU A 97 11.91 5.35 17.64
N ASN A 98 11.95 5.29 18.96
CA ASN A 98 12.41 4.10 19.68
C ASN A 98 11.41 2.94 19.52
N VAL A 99 10.11 3.23 19.60
CA VAL A 99 9.04 2.24 19.38
C VAL A 99 9.06 1.79 17.90
N LEU A 100 9.23 2.74 16.98
CA LEU A 100 9.41 2.42 15.57
C LEU A 100 10.59 1.45 15.35
N HIS A 101 11.76 1.78 15.91
CA HIS A 101 12.95 0.93 15.79
C HIS A 101 12.73 -0.48 16.33
N GLU A 102 12.00 -0.62 17.43
CA GLU A 102 11.68 -1.90 18.01
C GLU A 102 10.79 -2.75 17.09
N LEU A 103 9.75 -2.16 16.53
CA LEU A 103 8.88 -2.84 15.55
C LEU A 103 9.67 -3.25 14.29
N LEU A 104 10.52 -2.36 13.77
CA LEU A 104 11.37 -2.67 12.63
C LEU A 104 12.39 -3.79 12.95
N SER A 105 12.89 -3.84 14.19
CA SER A 105 13.76 -4.92 14.67
C SER A 105 13.03 -6.26 14.75
N ALA A 106 11.73 -6.23 15.04
CA ALA A 106 10.83 -7.39 14.99
C ALA A 106 10.35 -7.72 13.55
N ARG A 107 10.88 -7.04 12.52
CA ARG A 107 10.53 -7.23 11.11
C ARG A 107 9.11 -6.79 10.75
N ILE A 108 8.55 -5.87 11.50
CA ILE A 108 7.25 -5.27 11.25
C ILE A 108 7.51 -3.88 10.66
N GLU A 109 7.27 -3.71 9.36
CA GLU A 109 7.61 -2.50 8.61
C GLU A 109 6.39 -1.70 8.19
N THR A 110 5.25 -2.40 7.96
CA THR A 110 4.02 -1.79 7.45
C THR A 110 2.92 -1.77 8.51
N VAL A 111 1.95 -0.89 8.30
CA VAL A 111 0.75 -0.79 9.15
C VAL A 111 -0.05 -2.10 9.14
N GLY A 112 -0.10 -2.79 7.98
CA GLY A 112 -0.79 -4.08 7.85
C GLY A 112 -0.11 -5.17 8.68
N GLU A 113 1.22 -5.27 8.60
CA GLU A 113 2.00 -6.21 9.42
C GLU A 113 1.84 -5.94 10.92
N CYS A 114 1.84 -4.66 11.31
CA CYS A 114 1.65 -4.26 12.70
C CYS A 114 0.27 -4.66 13.25
N ARG A 115 -0.79 -4.41 12.48
CA ARG A 115 -2.16 -4.86 12.86
C ARG A 115 -2.24 -6.37 13.00
N ALA A 116 -1.64 -7.11 12.07
CA ALA A 116 -1.61 -8.56 12.13
C ALA A 116 -0.85 -9.06 13.36
N ALA A 117 0.32 -8.49 13.66
CA ALA A 117 1.10 -8.84 14.84
C ALA A 117 0.35 -8.58 16.13
N PHE A 118 -0.27 -7.40 16.27
CA PHE A 118 -1.02 -7.00 17.47
C PHE A 118 -2.33 -7.80 17.63
N GLY A 119 -2.96 -8.21 16.52
CA GLY A 119 -4.15 -9.08 16.57
C GLY A 119 -3.84 -10.52 16.98
N ASN A 120 -2.60 -10.98 16.75
CA ASN A 120 -2.18 -12.35 17.04
C ASN A 120 -1.52 -12.50 18.44
N ASP A 121 -0.91 -11.43 18.96
CA ASP A 121 -0.14 -11.45 20.21
C ASP A 121 -0.47 -10.20 21.05
N SER A 122 -1.37 -10.37 22.03
CA SER A 122 -1.80 -9.28 22.93
C SER A 122 -0.68 -8.85 23.87
N ASP A 123 0.16 -9.76 24.34
CA ASP A 123 1.23 -9.47 25.29
C ASP A 123 2.31 -8.64 24.61
N PHE A 124 2.62 -8.96 23.34
CA PHE A 124 3.50 -8.15 22.52
C PHE A 124 2.92 -6.75 22.29
N ALA A 125 1.64 -6.65 21.94
CA ALA A 125 0.96 -5.38 21.74
C ALA A 125 1.02 -4.50 23.00
N GLU A 126 0.66 -5.03 24.18
CA GLU A 126 0.71 -4.31 25.45
C GLU A 126 2.13 -3.85 25.80
N SER A 127 3.13 -4.72 25.57
CA SER A 127 4.54 -4.38 25.80
C SER A 127 5.01 -3.20 24.96
N ILE A 128 4.61 -3.15 23.69
CA ILE A 128 4.97 -2.08 22.76
C ILE A 128 4.20 -0.80 23.09
N GLU A 129 2.88 -0.88 23.29
CA GLU A 129 2.03 0.28 23.59
C GLU A 129 2.39 0.96 24.91
N GLY A 130 2.81 0.18 25.93
CA GLY A 130 3.29 0.72 27.21
C GLY A 130 4.56 1.58 27.12
N ARG A 131 5.23 1.60 25.95
CA ARG A 131 6.43 2.43 25.69
C ARG A 131 6.15 3.69 24.88
N LEU A 132 4.92 3.86 24.40
CA LEU A 132 4.51 5.10 23.75
C LEU A 132 4.59 6.26 24.75
N ARG A 133 5.09 7.39 24.29
CA ARG A 133 5.20 8.60 25.10
C ARG A 133 3.83 9.25 25.37
N GLU A 134 2.95 9.15 24.40
CA GLU A 134 1.67 9.83 24.39
C GLU A 134 0.62 9.01 23.63
N GLU A 135 -0.65 9.14 24.02
CA GLU A 135 -1.78 8.71 23.19
C GLU A 135 -1.80 9.44 21.83
N PRO A 136 -2.36 8.86 20.77
CA PRO A 136 -3.14 7.60 20.74
C PRO A 136 -2.26 6.35 20.70
N THR A 137 -2.86 5.21 21.03
CA THR A 137 -2.24 3.88 20.85
C THR A 137 -1.89 3.63 19.38
N ILE A 138 -1.06 2.63 19.10
CA ILE A 138 -0.68 2.31 17.72
C ILE A 138 -1.92 1.90 16.90
N ILE A 139 -2.81 1.10 17.48
CA ILE A 139 -4.04 0.69 16.77
C ILE A 139 -4.92 1.89 16.46
N GLN A 140 -5.10 2.81 17.40
CA GLN A 140 -5.86 4.05 17.14
C GLN A 140 -5.20 4.91 16.05
N ARG A 141 -3.86 5.01 16.04
CA ARG A 141 -3.13 5.68 14.95
C ARG A 141 -3.36 4.99 13.60
N CYS A 142 -3.41 3.66 13.56
CA CYS A 142 -3.75 2.90 12.36
C CYS A 142 -5.17 3.21 11.86
N GLU A 143 -6.15 3.27 12.77
CA GLU A 143 -7.54 3.60 12.43
C GLU A 143 -7.67 5.04 11.91
N LEU A 144 -6.98 5.99 12.55
CA LEU A 144 -6.92 7.38 12.08
C LEU A 144 -6.29 7.49 10.68
N LEU A 145 -5.25 6.70 10.40
CA LEU A 145 -4.62 6.69 9.07
C LEU A 145 -5.55 6.09 8.02
N ASP A 146 -6.36 5.07 8.35
CA ASP A 146 -7.40 4.55 7.46
C ASP A 146 -8.42 5.64 7.10
N GLU A 147 -8.91 6.39 8.10
CA GLU A 147 -9.83 7.49 7.89
C GLU A 147 -9.19 8.61 7.05
N PHE A 148 -7.91 8.90 7.32
CA PHE A 148 -7.16 9.87 6.51
C PHE A 148 -7.04 9.41 5.05
N CYS A 149 -6.63 8.18 4.79
CA CYS A 149 -6.49 7.65 3.42
C CYS A 149 -7.84 7.69 2.69
N ARG A 150 -8.94 7.33 3.37
CA ARG A 150 -10.28 7.36 2.80
C ARG A 150 -10.71 8.79 2.44
N ALA A 151 -10.54 9.75 3.35
CA ALA A 151 -10.88 11.14 3.13
C ALA A 151 -10.01 11.77 2.04
N TRP A 152 -8.70 11.52 2.08
CA TRP A 152 -7.76 12.06 1.11
C TRP A 152 -8.03 11.56 -0.31
N ASN A 153 -8.39 10.27 -0.47
CA ASN A 153 -8.72 9.68 -1.77
C ASN A 153 -10.09 10.15 -2.31
N SER A 154 -10.94 10.74 -1.45
CA SER A 154 -12.26 11.21 -1.88
C SER A 154 -12.13 12.22 -3.02
N GLY A 155 -12.74 11.92 -4.15
CA GLY A 155 -12.71 12.74 -5.35
C GLY A 155 -11.40 12.70 -6.16
N ARG A 156 -10.31 12.13 -5.65
CA ARG A 156 -9.04 12.05 -6.40
C ARG A 156 -8.99 10.85 -7.34
N GLY A 157 -9.64 9.75 -6.98
CA GLY A 157 -9.53 8.49 -7.71
C GLY A 157 -8.20 7.77 -7.43
N ARG A 158 -8.05 6.58 -7.99
CA ARG A 158 -6.79 5.83 -7.96
C ARG A 158 -5.85 6.36 -9.06
N PRO A 159 -4.53 6.32 -8.85
CA PRO A 159 -3.58 6.73 -9.89
C PRO A 159 -3.74 5.89 -11.15
N ILE A 160 -3.63 6.52 -12.32
CA ILE A 160 -3.60 5.81 -13.59
C ILE A 160 -2.21 5.22 -13.77
N THR A 161 -2.12 3.89 -13.87
CA THR A 161 -0.91 3.17 -14.24
C THR A 161 -0.88 2.91 -15.75
N ARG A 162 0.27 2.46 -16.25
CA ARG A 162 0.40 2.08 -17.67
C ARG A 162 -0.55 0.94 -18.05
N GLU A 163 -0.74 -0.04 -17.15
CA GLU A 163 -1.65 -1.16 -17.36
C GLU A 163 -3.11 -0.69 -17.45
N VAL A 164 -3.49 0.26 -16.59
CA VAL A 164 -4.84 0.86 -16.63
C VAL A 164 -5.08 1.56 -17.97
N LEU A 165 -4.11 2.35 -18.44
CA LEU A 165 -4.22 3.01 -19.74
C LEU A 165 -4.33 2.00 -20.88
N LEU A 166 -3.56 0.91 -20.85
CA LEU A 166 -3.62 -0.17 -21.84
C LEU A 166 -4.96 -0.92 -21.82
N GLY A 167 -5.65 -0.95 -20.68
CA GLY A 167 -6.97 -1.57 -20.51
C GLY A 167 -8.15 -0.71 -20.94
N VAL A 168 -7.93 0.54 -21.39
CA VAL A 168 -9.02 1.42 -21.84
C VAL A 168 -9.54 0.94 -23.19
N GLU A 169 -10.81 0.50 -23.21
CA GLU A 169 -11.45 0.00 -24.41
C GLU A 169 -11.55 1.09 -25.50
N GLY A 170 -11.29 0.70 -26.74
CA GLY A 170 -11.39 1.60 -27.90
C GLY A 170 -10.24 2.58 -28.08
N LEU A 171 -9.25 2.59 -27.19
CA LEU A 171 -8.04 3.38 -27.35
C LEU A 171 -7.01 2.61 -28.20
N ALA A 172 -6.67 3.16 -29.38
CA ALA A 172 -5.68 2.52 -30.26
C ALA A 172 -4.27 2.56 -29.66
N ASP A 173 -3.46 1.52 -29.91
CA ASP A 173 -2.09 1.35 -29.36
C ASP A 173 -1.20 2.58 -29.57
N SER A 174 -1.33 3.23 -30.74
CA SER A 174 -0.58 4.45 -31.03
C SER A 174 -0.87 5.63 -30.09
N TRP A 175 -2.00 5.60 -29.39
CA TRP A 175 -2.34 6.60 -28.38
C TRP A 175 -1.75 6.29 -27.02
N HIS A 176 -1.59 5.01 -26.65
CA HIS A 176 -0.99 4.63 -25.38
C HIS A 176 0.41 5.24 -25.22
N GLU A 177 1.25 5.13 -26.23
CA GLU A 177 2.60 5.70 -26.22
C GLU A 177 2.65 7.23 -26.16
N LYS A 178 1.64 7.89 -26.75
CA LYS A 178 1.56 9.36 -26.76
C LYS A 178 1.01 9.92 -25.45
N LEU A 179 0.07 9.22 -24.85
CA LEU A 179 -0.62 9.69 -23.66
C LEU A 179 0.12 9.31 -22.35
N TRP A 180 0.88 8.21 -22.36
CA TRP A 180 1.59 7.78 -21.17
C TRP A 180 2.53 8.85 -20.59
N PRO A 181 3.40 9.53 -21.35
CA PRO A 181 4.25 10.58 -20.79
C PRO A 181 3.47 11.75 -20.17
N MET A 182 2.23 12.02 -20.69
CA MET A 182 1.36 13.03 -20.09
C MET A 182 0.85 12.58 -18.70
N ILE A 183 0.50 11.30 -18.57
CA ILE A 183 0.05 10.73 -17.28
C ILE A 183 1.21 10.73 -16.27
N GLU A 184 2.43 10.41 -16.68
CA GLU A 184 3.63 10.50 -15.84
C GLU A 184 3.87 11.92 -15.34
N GLU A 185 3.80 12.93 -16.22
CA GLU A 185 3.91 14.35 -15.85
C GLU A 185 2.85 14.76 -14.81
N LEU A 186 1.63 14.20 -14.92
CA LEU A 186 0.52 14.44 -14.01
C LEU A 186 0.51 13.49 -12.81
N LYS A 187 1.56 12.67 -12.66
CA LYS A 187 1.69 11.71 -11.55
C LYS A 187 0.46 10.78 -11.40
N GLY A 188 -0.12 10.36 -12.50
CA GLY A 188 -1.29 9.47 -12.51
C GLY A 188 -2.61 10.13 -12.16
N ASP A 189 -2.69 11.46 -12.01
CA ASP A 189 -3.94 12.17 -11.70
C ASP A 189 -4.93 12.09 -12.87
N GLY A 190 -5.94 11.22 -12.74
CA GLY A 190 -6.95 10.97 -13.77
C GLY A 190 -7.79 12.20 -14.10
N ARG A 191 -8.15 13.01 -13.10
CA ARG A 191 -8.94 14.24 -13.31
C ARG A 191 -8.14 15.29 -14.07
N ALA A 192 -6.90 15.52 -13.66
CA ALA A 192 -6.00 16.43 -14.36
C ALA A 192 -5.73 15.95 -15.79
N PHE A 193 -5.57 14.63 -15.99
CA PHE A 193 -5.40 14.02 -17.30
C PHE A 193 -6.60 14.27 -18.22
N ILE A 194 -7.83 13.98 -17.79
CA ILE A 194 -9.05 14.22 -18.59
C ILE A 194 -9.23 15.72 -18.87
N SER A 195 -9.00 16.57 -17.89
CA SER A 195 -9.06 18.04 -18.07
C SER A 195 -8.09 18.51 -19.14
N ARG A 196 -6.85 17.98 -19.16
CA ARG A 196 -5.81 18.32 -20.14
C ARG A 196 -6.17 17.82 -21.54
N LEU A 197 -6.77 16.61 -21.65
CA LEU A 197 -7.28 16.08 -22.92
C LEU A 197 -8.42 16.96 -23.48
N ARG A 198 -9.38 17.34 -22.67
CA ARG A 198 -10.52 18.20 -23.08
C ARG A 198 -10.09 19.60 -23.48
N ALA A 199 -9.13 20.17 -22.78
CA ALA A 199 -8.57 21.50 -23.08
C ALA A 199 -7.73 21.48 -24.37
N LYS A 200 -7.32 20.30 -24.90
CA LYS A 200 -6.41 20.15 -26.04
C LYS A 200 -5.14 20.99 -25.93
N SER A 201 -4.69 21.20 -24.69
CA SER A 201 -3.55 22.06 -24.36
C SER A 201 -2.19 21.41 -24.64
N ASP A 202 -2.19 20.10 -24.93
CA ASP A 202 -0.98 19.32 -25.22
C ASP A 202 -0.95 18.88 -26.68
N GLU A 203 0.18 19.12 -27.35
CA GLU A 203 0.38 18.73 -28.78
C GLU A 203 0.17 17.23 -28.98
N ARG A 204 0.50 16.38 -27.99
CA ARG A 204 0.34 14.92 -28.03
C ARG A 204 -1.12 14.49 -28.16
N SER A 205 -2.07 15.29 -27.60
CA SER A 205 -3.50 14.98 -27.57
C SER A 205 -4.35 15.80 -28.52
N LYS A 206 -3.75 16.76 -29.27
CA LYS A 206 -4.48 17.73 -30.11
C LYS A 206 -5.47 17.10 -31.08
N ASN A 207 -5.11 15.94 -31.64
CA ASN A 207 -5.89 15.24 -32.66
C ASN A 207 -6.85 14.18 -32.09
N ILE A 208 -6.92 14.03 -30.76
CA ILE A 208 -7.86 13.10 -30.15
C ILE A 208 -9.30 13.61 -30.33
N ARG A 209 -10.21 12.72 -30.69
CA ARG A 209 -11.61 13.09 -30.90
C ARG A 209 -12.31 13.24 -29.55
N GLY A 210 -13.31 14.14 -29.47
CA GLY A 210 -14.06 14.38 -28.23
C GLY A 210 -14.73 13.11 -27.69
N ASN A 211 -15.38 12.34 -28.57
CA ASN A 211 -15.99 11.07 -28.17
C ASN A 211 -14.98 10.07 -27.61
N THR A 212 -13.77 10.00 -28.15
CA THR A 212 -12.70 9.15 -27.59
C THR A 212 -12.27 9.62 -26.18
N VAL A 213 -12.28 10.94 -25.92
CA VAL A 213 -12.00 11.45 -24.59
C VAL A 213 -13.13 11.08 -23.61
N ASP A 214 -14.38 11.13 -24.06
CA ASP A 214 -15.55 10.73 -23.26
C ASP A 214 -15.50 9.21 -22.97
N ASP A 215 -15.12 8.37 -23.92
CA ASP A 215 -14.95 6.93 -23.73
C ASP A 215 -13.83 6.63 -22.71
N ILE A 216 -12.67 7.33 -22.80
CA ILE A 216 -11.58 7.22 -21.84
C ILE A 216 -12.05 7.61 -20.44
N GLU A 217 -12.76 8.74 -20.31
CA GLU A 217 -13.26 9.20 -19.03
C GLU A 217 -14.24 8.20 -18.42
N CYS A 218 -15.21 7.68 -19.18
CA CYS A 218 -16.13 6.64 -18.70
C CYS A 218 -15.36 5.40 -18.21
N SER A 219 -14.42 4.89 -19.00
CA SER A 219 -13.62 3.73 -18.61
C SER A 219 -12.81 3.96 -17.34
N LEU A 220 -12.23 5.16 -17.17
CA LEU A 220 -11.50 5.54 -15.97
C LEU A 220 -12.41 5.77 -14.76
N MET A 221 -13.65 6.22 -14.95
CA MET A 221 -14.66 6.33 -13.90
C MET A 221 -15.14 4.96 -13.43
N ASP A 222 -15.48 4.07 -14.34
CA ASP A 222 -15.91 2.70 -14.05
C ASP A 222 -14.85 1.91 -13.29
N SER A 223 -13.59 2.15 -13.64
CA SER A 223 -12.43 1.54 -12.96
C SER A 223 -11.98 2.29 -11.70
N GLY A 224 -12.62 3.40 -11.33
CA GLY A 224 -12.36 4.18 -10.10
C GLY A 224 -11.07 5.00 -10.14
N HIS A 225 -10.56 5.36 -11.31
CA HIS A 225 -9.40 6.23 -11.50
C HIS A 225 -9.79 7.71 -11.68
N VAL A 226 -11.04 7.96 -12.00
CA VAL A 226 -11.66 9.30 -12.02
C VAL A 226 -12.91 9.26 -11.14
N SER A 227 -13.24 10.34 -10.47
CA SER A 227 -14.43 10.43 -9.62
C SER A 227 -15.15 11.77 -9.86
N ASP A 228 -16.48 11.73 -9.89
CA ASP A 228 -17.32 12.93 -9.96
C ASP A 228 -17.36 13.71 -8.64
N SER A 229 -16.99 13.07 -7.54
CA SER A 229 -16.98 13.72 -6.22
C SER A 229 -15.95 14.85 -6.16
N PRO A 230 -16.23 15.94 -5.47
CA PRO A 230 -15.25 17.02 -5.30
C PRO A 230 -14.04 16.52 -4.50
N VAL A 231 -12.85 16.95 -4.92
CA VAL A 231 -11.62 16.70 -4.16
C VAL A 231 -11.65 17.49 -2.86
N LEU A 232 -11.45 16.81 -1.74
CA LEU A 232 -11.36 17.47 -0.44
C LEU A 232 -10.03 18.24 -0.34
N THR A 233 -10.13 19.47 0.17
CA THR A 233 -8.94 20.25 0.55
C THR A 233 -8.30 19.66 1.81
N ASP A 234 -7.03 19.95 2.08
CA ASP A 234 -6.33 19.47 3.26
C ASP A 234 -7.05 19.81 4.57
N ASN A 235 -7.66 21.01 4.65
CA ASN A 235 -8.47 21.40 5.81
C ASN A 235 -9.71 20.52 5.97
N GLN A 236 -10.39 20.18 4.86
CA GLN A 236 -11.56 19.30 4.88
C GLN A 236 -11.16 17.86 5.24
N VAL A 237 -10.02 17.37 4.73
CA VAL A 237 -9.48 16.07 5.12
C VAL A 237 -9.18 16.04 6.62
N CYS A 238 -8.49 17.07 7.16
CA CYS A 238 -8.23 17.18 8.60
C CYS A 238 -9.52 17.22 9.43
N GLN A 239 -10.53 17.97 8.99
CA GLN A 239 -11.84 18.02 9.66
C GLN A 239 -12.53 16.64 9.63
N HIS A 240 -12.48 15.95 8.49
CA HIS A 240 -13.06 14.61 8.35
C HIS A 240 -12.43 13.62 9.34
N VAL A 241 -11.10 13.58 9.42
CA VAL A 241 -10.36 12.72 10.37
C VAL A 241 -10.74 13.06 11.82
N GLN A 242 -10.83 14.34 12.17
CA GLN A 242 -11.22 14.78 13.52
C GLN A 242 -12.67 14.42 13.88
N ALA A 243 -13.56 14.40 12.91
CA ALA A 243 -14.97 14.04 13.10
C ALA A 243 -15.24 12.54 13.05
N SER A 244 -14.22 11.72 12.73
CA SER A 244 -14.38 10.27 12.61
C SER A 244 -14.57 9.60 13.98
N SER A 245 -15.15 8.39 13.97
CA SER A 245 -15.28 7.57 15.18
C SER A 245 -13.92 7.15 15.75
N ALA A 246 -12.90 7.02 14.92
CA ALA A 246 -11.53 6.73 15.35
C ALA A 246 -10.95 7.86 16.23
N ALA A 247 -11.40 9.10 16.06
CA ALA A 247 -10.97 10.25 16.84
C ALA A 247 -11.79 10.50 18.12
N ALA A 248 -12.92 9.80 18.32
CA ALA A 248 -13.91 10.14 19.34
C ALA A 248 -13.38 10.18 20.80
N CYS A 249 -12.39 9.34 21.11
CA CYS A 249 -11.79 9.25 22.43
C CYS A 249 -10.40 9.91 22.53
N LEU A 250 -10.00 10.66 21.50
CA LEU A 250 -8.65 11.22 21.41
C LEU A 250 -8.63 12.74 21.57
N SER A 251 -7.46 13.25 21.99
CA SER A 251 -7.22 14.68 22.05
C SER A 251 -7.31 15.32 20.67
N ALA A 252 -8.27 16.23 20.47
CA ALA A 252 -8.48 16.92 19.19
C ALA A 252 -7.21 17.62 18.65
N PRO A 253 -6.38 18.30 19.47
CA PRO A 253 -5.12 18.87 18.98
C PRO A 253 -4.14 17.82 18.45
N ARG A 254 -4.09 16.63 19.05
CA ARG A 254 -3.21 15.54 18.62
C ARG A 254 -3.65 14.94 17.29
N VAL A 255 -4.94 14.65 17.15
CA VAL A 255 -5.53 14.19 15.88
C VAL A 255 -5.28 15.20 14.78
N ALA A 256 -5.47 16.50 15.06
CA ALA A 256 -5.18 17.56 14.10
C ALA A 256 -3.71 17.61 13.68
N ALA A 257 -2.79 17.45 14.61
CA ALA A 257 -1.35 17.44 14.33
C ALA A 257 -0.96 16.25 13.42
N LEU A 258 -1.48 15.04 13.70
CA LEU A 258 -1.28 13.85 12.88
C LEU A 258 -1.83 14.04 11.46
N ALA A 259 -3.09 14.44 11.33
CA ALA A 259 -3.74 14.66 10.03
C ALA A 259 -3.01 15.73 9.21
N LYS A 260 -2.60 16.84 9.83
CA LYS A 260 -1.82 17.89 9.16
C LYS A 260 -0.46 17.40 8.67
N ARG A 261 0.24 16.59 9.48
CA ARG A 261 1.50 15.96 9.09
C ARG A 261 1.31 15.06 7.87
N TRP A 262 0.27 14.22 7.88
CA TRP A 262 -0.04 13.33 6.77
C TRP A 262 -0.42 14.11 5.50
N CYS A 263 -1.20 15.18 5.58
CA CYS A 263 -1.47 16.04 4.42
C CYS A 263 -0.18 16.58 3.81
N ALA A 264 0.77 17.02 4.64
CA ALA A 264 2.05 17.54 4.14
C ALA A 264 2.95 16.47 3.48
N GLN A 265 2.78 15.19 3.83
CA GLN A 265 3.56 14.06 3.30
C GLN A 265 2.84 13.30 2.18
N ALA A 266 1.52 13.49 2.04
CA ALA A 266 0.71 12.73 1.10
C ALA A 266 1.02 13.09 -0.36
N GLN A 267 1.23 12.07 -1.18
CA GLN A 267 1.40 12.18 -2.62
C GLN A 267 0.47 11.21 -3.34
N LEU A 268 -0.05 11.61 -4.48
CA LEU A 268 -0.89 10.75 -5.29
C LEU A 268 -0.09 9.56 -5.85
N PHE A 269 1.13 9.85 -6.25
CA PHE A 269 2.10 8.89 -6.74
C PHE A 269 3.44 9.20 -6.05
N PRO A 270 3.97 8.35 -5.18
CA PRO A 270 5.33 8.53 -4.72
C PRO A 270 6.22 8.47 -5.96
N ALA A 271 7.12 9.44 -6.11
CA ALA A 271 8.12 9.37 -7.17
C ALA A 271 8.81 8.00 -7.04
N ASP A 272 8.79 7.20 -8.10
CA ASP A 272 9.53 5.96 -8.13
C ASP A 272 10.95 6.28 -7.68
N SER A 273 11.32 5.76 -6.52
CA SER A 273 12.72 5.69 -6.18
C SER A 273 13.33 4.77 -7.25
N GLU A 274 14.01 5.37 -8.21
CA GLU A 274 14.83 4.64 -9.17
C GLU A 274 15.64 3.59 -8.41
N ARG A 275 15.23 2.33 -8.55
CA ARG A 275 16.01 1.16 -8.10
C ARG A 275 16.60 0.48 -9.30
#